data_b1afde3b6ca09036299a26e28e00bc95
#
_entry.id   b1afde3b6ca09036299a26e28e00bc95
#
_cell.length_a   1.000
_cell.length_b   1.000
_cell.length_c   1.000
_cell.angle_alpha   90.00
_cell.angle_beta   90.00
_cell.angle_gamma   90.00
#
_symmetry.space_group_name_H-M   'P 1'
#
loop_
_entity.id
_entity.type
_entity.pdbx_description
1 polymer ?
#
loop_
_entity_poly.entity_id
_entity_poly.type
_entity_poly.pdbx_seq_one_letter_code
_entity_poly.pdbx_strand_id
1 'polypeptide(L)'
;VAYLENNENVKEYNIKPQVDRFEFSNGKSIILLSRGRLVNLGNATGHPSFVMSTSFCNQTLAQISLWNNEIDDGVHVLPKFLDEEVAKLHLDAIGAKLTRMTDEQGKYLGISKEGPFKPDNYRY
;
A
#
# COMPACT_ATOMS: atom_id res chain seq x y z
N VAL A 1 11.33 15.80 14.01
CA VAL A 1 11.37 17.18 13.51
C VAL A 1 11.60 18.12 14.67
N ALA A 2 10.73 18.22 15.68
CA ALA A 2 10.86 19.14 16.81
C ALA A 2 12.26 19.13 17.49
N TYR A 3 12.90 17.96 17.64
CA TYR A 3 14.27 17.88 18.16
C TYR A 3 15.28 18.63 17.30
N LEU A 4 15.13 18.57 15.96
CA LEU A 4 16.05 19.24 15.03
C LEU A 4 15.83 20.76 15.04
N GLU A 5 14.58 21.19 15.08
CA GLU A 5 14.19 22.61 15.05
C GLU A 5 14.53 23.35 16.35
N ASN A 6 14.47 22.65 17.48
CA ASN A 6 14.71 23.24 18.81
C ASN A 6 16.14 23.03 19.34
N ASN A 7 17.05 22.43 18.53
CA ASN A 7 18.40 22.15 18.97
C ASN A 7 19.37 23.23 18.52
N GLU A 8 19.87 24.04 19.43
CA GLU A 8 20.80 25.16 19.16
C GLU A 8 22.12 24.73 18.48
N ASN A 9 22.48 23.44 18.58
CA ASN A 9 23.67 22.88 17.93
C ASN A 9 23.40 22.35 16.52
N VAL A 10 22.22 22.58 15.98
CA VAL A 10 21.81 22.15 14.64
C VAL A 10 21.44 23.37 13.81
N LYS A 11 22.04 23.49 12.64
CA LYS A 11 21.72 24.54 11.67
C LYS A 11 20.84 24.02 10.57
N GLU A 12 19.76 24.74 10.30
CA GLU A 12 18.83 24.41 9.22
C GLU A 12 19.16 25.22 7.96
N TYR A 13 19.15 24.55 6.81
CA TYR A 13 19.30 25.15 5.49
C TYR A 13 18.21 24.61 4.56
N ASN A 14 17.38 25.51 4.03
CA ASN A 14 16.43 25.12 3.00
C ASN A 14 17.16 24.95 1.66
N ILE A 15 17.10 23.74 1.08
CA ILE A 15 17.72 23.42 -0.21
C ILE A 15 16.76 23.80 -1.36
N LYS A 16 15.48 23.41 -1.20
CA LYS A 16 14.37 23.72 -2.10
C LYS A 16 13.06 23.50 -1.34
N PRO A 17 11.91 23.90 -1.86
CA PRO A 17 10.62 23.66 -1.22
C PRO A 17 10.48 22.20 -0.76
N GLN A 18 10.12 22.00 0.51
CA GLN A 18 9.96 20.69 1.18
C GLN A 18 11.23 19.85 1.31
N VAL A 19 12.43 20.44 1.17
CA VAL A 19 13.72 19.75 1.32
C VAL A 19 14.65 20.62 2.15
N ASP A 20 14.89 20.21 3.38
CA ASP A 20 15.71 20.95 4.34
C ASP A 20 16.91 20.09 4.79
N ARG A 21 18.08 20.73 4.86
CA ARG A 21 19.30 20.11 5.42
C ARG A 21 19.50 20.59 6.85
N PHE A 22 19.67 19.68 7.75
CA PHE A 22 20.03 19.93 9.14
C PHE A 22 21.48 19.50 9.37
N GLU A 23 22.34 20.44 9.72
CA GLU A 23 23.76 20.23 9.92
C GLU A 23 24.09 20.31 11.42
N PHE A 24 24.75 19.28 11.93
CA PHE A 24 25.15 19.16 13.31
C PHE A 24 26.54 19.77 13.53
N SER A 25 26.84 20.17 14.77
CA SER A 25 28.14 20.74 15.18
C SER A 25 29.35 19.84 14.88
N ASN A 26 29.14 18.53 14.75
CA ASN A 26 30.17 17.54 14.40
C ASN A 26 30.40 17.42 12.87
N GLY A 27 29.83 18.29 12.05
CA GLY A 27 29.95 18.30 10.60
C GLY A 27 29.08 17.28 9.85
N LYS A 28 28.33 16.43 10.56
CA LYS A 28 27.35 15.53 9.93
C LYS A 28 26.07 16.29 9.57
N SER A 29 25.39 15.83 8.54
CA SER A 29 24.09 16.41 8.16
C SER A 29 23.08 15.34 7.76
N ILE A 30 21.81 15.69 7.90
CA ILE A 30 20.70 14.90 7.39
C ILE A 30 19.83 15.77 6.47
N ILE A 31 19.18 15.18 5.51
CA ILE A 31 18.18 15.82 4.66
C ILE A 31 16.82 15.37 5.11
N LEU A 32 15.99 16.32 5.51
CA LEU A 32 14.61 16.09 5.92
C LEU A 32 13.68 16.45 4.75
N LEU A 33 12.84 15.50 4.36
CA LEU A 33 11.86 15.68 3.30
C LEU A 33 10.48 15.96 3.90
N SER A 34 9.76 16.91 3.31
CA SER A 34 8.36 17.27 3.65
C SER A 34 8.12 17.53 5.15
N ARG A 35 9.13 17.95 5.88
CA ARG A 35 9.05 18.12 7.34
C ARG A 35 8.55 16.86 8.08
N GLY A 36 8.95 15.67 7.61
CA GLY A 36 8.53 14.39 8.17
C GLY A 36 7.06 14.02 7.90
N ARG A 37 6.38 14.73 7.00
CA ARG A 37 5.03 14.40 6.55
C ARG A 37 5.06 13.44 5.37
N LEU A 38 3.91 13.18 4.74
CA LEU A 38 3.78 12.28 3.59
C LEU A 38 4.66 12.71 2.40
N VAL A 39 5.81 12.08 2.26
CA VAL A 39 6.84 12.43 1.27
C VAL A 39 6.36 12.20 -0.17
N ASN A 40 5.53 11.20 -0.40
CA ASN A 40 4.95 10.90 -1.70
C ASN A 40 4.03 12.01 -2.24
N LEU A 41 3.48 12.85 -1.35
CA LEU A 41 2.67 14.01 -1.70
C LEU A 41 3.46 15.32 -1.62
N GLY A 42 4.34 15.46 -0.63
CA GLY A 42 5.12 16.69 -0.43
C GLY A 42 6.32 16.83 -1.37
N ASN A 43 6.95 15.73 -1.79
CA ASN A 43 8.14 15.73 -2.64
C ASN A 43 7.93 14.97 -3.96
N ALA A 44 6.76 14.40 -4.20
CA ALA A 44 6.41 13.66 -5.41
C ALA A 44 4.94 13.93 -5.79
N THR A 45 4.46 13.26 -6.81
CA THR A 45 3.12 13.46 -7.39
C THR A 45 2.05 12.52 -6.83
N GLY A 46 2.37 11.77 -5.76
CA GLY A 46 1.49 10.74 -5.20
C GLY A 46 1.56 9.42 -5.98
N HIS A 47 0.61 8.53 -5.69
CA HIS A 47 0.48 7.26 -6.40
C HIS A 47 -0.28 7.44 -7.72
N PRO A 48 0.06 6.66 -8.76
CA PRO A 48 -0.69 6.63 -10.01
C PRO A 48 -2.16 6.26 -9.77
N SER A 49 -3.07 6.86 -10.55
CA SER A 49 -4.52 6.62 -10.43
C SER A 49 -4.88 5.14 -10.53
N PHE A 50 -4.19 4.39 -11.40
CA PHE A 50 -4.39 2.95 -11.55
C PHE A 50 -4.10 2.18 -10.25
N VAL A 51 -3.01 2.52 -9.56
CA VAL A 51 -2.68 1.90 -8.26
C VAL A 51 -3.73 2.26 -7.21
N MET A 52 -4.16 3.51 -7.16
CA MET A 52 -5.19 3.94 -6.21
C MET A 52 -6.56 3.33 -6.52
N SER A 53 -6.86 3.05 -7.79
CA SER A 53 -8.07 2.34 -8.19
C SER A 53 -8.19 0.97 -7.52
N THR A 54 -7.10 0.20 -7.43
CA THR A 54 -7.12 -1.10 -6.74
C THR A 54 -7.47 -0.96 -5.27
N SER A 55 -6.91 0.06 -4.60
CA SER A 55 -7.19 0.35 -3.19
C SER A 55 -8.65 0.77 -2.98
N PHE A 56 -9.19 1.64 -3.83
CA PHE A 56 -10.59 2.08 -3.72
C PHE A 56 -11.58 0.97 -4.01
N CYS A 57 -11.31 0.11 -4.99
CA CYS A 57 -12.13 -1.07 -5.25
C CYS A 57 -12.15 -2.00 -4.04
N ASN A 58 -11.01 -2.23 -3.42
CA ASN A 58 -10.93 -3.06 -2.21
C ASN A 58 -11.74 -2.45 -1.05
N GLN A 59 -11.62 -1.14 -0.83
CA GLN A 59 -12.41 -0.44 0.18
C GLN A 59 -13.92 -0.53 -0.09
N THR A 60 -14.33 -0.39 -1.34
CA THR A 60 -15.74 -0.51 -1.76
C THR A 60 -16.28 -1.92 -1.52
N LEU A 61 -15.54 -2.95 -1.94
CA LEU A 61 -15.92 -4.34 -1.69
C LEU A 61 -15.95 -4.67 -0.20
N ALA A 62 -15.05 -4.11 0.59
CA ALA A 62 -15.07 -4.23 2.04
C ALA A 62 -16.37 -3.67 2.65
N GLN A 63 -16.77 -2.47 2.24
CA GLN A 63 -18.02 -1.85 2.70
C GLN A 63 -19.26 -2.67 2.30
N ILE A 64 -19.29 -3.17 1.06
CA ILE A 64 -20.39 -4.05 0.59
C ILE A 64 -20.42 -5.34 1.41
N SER A 65 -19.26 -5.92 1.70
CA SER A 65 -19.18 -7.12 2.52
C SER A 65 -19.65 -6.90 3.94
N LEU A 66 -19.27 -5.80 4.57
CA LEU A 66 -19.74 -5.41 5.91
C LEU A 66 -21.26 -5.16 5.95
N TRP A 67 -21.79 -4.53 4.92
CA TRP A 67 -23.22 -4.25 4.83
C TRP A 67 -24.10 -5.51 4.67
N ASN A 68 -23.60 -6.48 3.92
CA ASN A 68 -24.37 -7.68 3.57
C ASN A 68 -24.18 -8.85 4.56
N ASN A 69 -23.23 -8.76 5.48
CA ASN A 69 -22.95 -9.82 6.44
C ASN A 69 -23.08 -9.30 7.88
N GLU A 70 -23.60 -10.14 8.75
CA GLU A 70 -23.57 -9.90 10.18
C GLU A 70 -22.15 -10.19 10.69
N ILE A 71 -21.41 -9.14 11.03
CA ILE A 71 -20.03 -9.21 11.51
C ILE A 71 -19.98 -8.49 12.85
N ASP A 72 -19.42 -9.16 13.85
CA ASP A 72 -19.24 -8.58 15.20
C ASP A 72 -18.32 -7.36 15.15
N ASP A 73 -18.49 -6.45 16.11
CA ASP A 73 -17.59 -5.31 16.26
C ASP A 73 -16.16 -5.77 16.51
N GLY A 74 -15.22 -5.29 15.69
CA GLY A 74 -13.81 -5.69 15.82
C GLY A 74 -12.96 -5.41 14.58
N VAL A 75 -11.76 -5.96 14.59
CA VAL A 75 -10.83 -5.92 13.46
C VAL A 75 -10.85 -7.26 12.74
N HIS A 76 -11.28 -7.23 11.49
CA HIS A 76 -11.44 -8.42 10.66
C HIS A 76 -10.55 -8.35 9.42
N VAL A 77 -10.08 -9.51 8.99
CA VAL A 77 -9.38 -9.65 7.69
C VAL A 77 -10.41 -10.05 6.65
N LEU A 78 -10.44 -9.31 5.55
CA LEU A 78 -11.36 -9.59 4.45
C LEU A 78 -11.10 -10.97 3.83
N PRO A 79 -12.14 -11.65 3.33
CA PRO A 79 -11.99 -12.89 2.58
C PRO A 79 -11.08 -12.71 1.36
N LYS A 80 -10.16 -13.65 1.13
CA LYS A 80 -9.18 -13.58 0.04
C LYS A 80 -9.79 -13.45 -1.35
N PHE A 81 -10.97 -14.00 -1.56
CA PHE A 81 -11.65 -13.91 -2.85
C PHE A 81 -12.01 -12.46 -3.24
N LEU A 82 -12.25 -11.56 -2.27
CA LEU A 82 -12.51 -10.14 -2.56
C LEU A 82 -11.26 -9.44 -3.09
N ASP A 83 -10.11 -9.73 -2.50
CA ASP A 83 -8.83 -9.21 -2.95
C ASP A 83 -8.46 -9.74 -4.35
N GLU A 84 -8.74 -11.01 -4.61
CA GLU A 84 -8.56 -11.63 -5.94
C GLU A 84 -9.50 -11.03 -6.99
N GLU A 85 -10.72 -10.67 -6.60
CA GLU A 85 -11.67 -10.01 -7.49
C GLU A 85 -11.18 -8.61 -7.90
N VAL A 86 -10.64 -7.84 -6.96
CA VAL A 86 -9.98 -6.55 -7.26
C VAL A 86 -8.87 -6.74 -8.31
N ALA A 87 -8.04 -7.76 -8.14
CA ALA A 87 -6.99 -8.06 -9.11
C ALA A 87 -7.56 -8.38 -10.49
N LYS A 88 -8.57 -9.24 -10.59
CA LYS A 88 -9.24 -9.59 -11.85
C LYS A 88 -9.80 -8.38 -12.58
N LEU A 89 -10.49 -7.49 -11.86
CA LEU A 89 -11.07 -6.26 -12.42
C LEU A 89 -10.03 -5.33 -13.06
N HIS A 90 -8.76 -5.43 -12.66
CA HIS A 90 -7.69 -4.54 -13.12
C HIS A 90 -6.79 -5.16 -14.20
N LEU A 91 -6.87 -6.49 -14.44
CA LEU A 91 -5.98 -7.19 -15.38
C LEU A 91 -6.09 -6.65 -16.81
N ASP A 92 -7.29 -6.43 -17.30
CA ASP A 92 -7.51 -5.96 -18.66
C ASP A 92 -6.89 -4.59 -18.93
N ALA A 93 -6.90 -3.71 -17.94
CA ALA A 93 -6.31 -2.36 -18.04
C ALA A 93 -4.79 -2.37 -18.27
N ILE A 94 -4.12 -3.45 -17.88
CA ILE A 94 -2.67 -3.64 -18.10
C ILE A 94 -2.35 -4.69 -19.17
N GLY A 95 -3.38 -5.13 -19.92
CA GLY A 95 -3.22 -6.14 -20.96
C GLY A 95 -2.85 -7.54 -20.44
N ALA A 96 -3.05 -7.81 -19.16
CA ALA A 96 -2.79 -9.10 -18.53
C ALA A 96 -4.03 -9.99 -18.55
N LYS A 97 -3.80 -11.31 -18.54
CA LYS A 97 -4.85 -12.32 -18.45
C LYS A 97 -4.55 -13.29 -17.33
N LEU A 98 -5.56 -13.60 -16.53
CA LEU A 98 -5.43 -14.65 -15.52
C LEU A 98 -5.31 -16.02 -16.19
N THR A 99 -4.25 -16.75 -15.88
CA THR A 99 -4.07 -18.13 -16.35
C THR A 99 -5.10 -19.04 -15.68
N ARG A 100 -5.80 -19.82 -16.48
CA ARG A 100 -6.69 -20.87 -15.97
C ARG A 100 -5.88 -22.14 -15.74
N MET A 101 -5.84 -22.59 -14.51
CA MET A 101 -5.17 -23.86 -14.17
C MET A 101 -5.97 -25.05 -14.69
N THR A 102 -5.25 -26.11 -15.10
CA THR A 102 -5.84 -27.43 -15.29
C THR A 102 -6.04 -28.13 -13.96
N ASP A 103 -6.87 -29.19 -13.93
CA ASP A 103 -7.06 -30.00 -12.72
C ASP A 103 -5.73 -30.63 -12.24
N GLU A 104 -4.86 -31.02 -13.18
CA GLU A 104 -3.54 -31.57 -12.90
C GLU A 104 -2.62 -30.53 -12.23
N GLN A 105 -2.63 -29.28 -12.71
CA GLN A 105 -1.87 -28.18 -12.13
C GLN A 105 -2.36 -27.84 -10.71
N GLY A 106 -3.68 -27.75 -10.53
CA GLY A 106 -4.25 -27.51 -9.20
C GLY A 106 -3.90 -28.63 -8.22
N LYS A 107 -3.98 -29.90 -8.63
CA LYS A 107 -3.59 -31.03 -7.83
C LYS A 107 -2.10 -31.03 -7.47
N TYR A 108 -1.24 -30.69 -8.42
CA TYR A 108 0.20 -30.59 -8.19
C TYR A 108 0.56 -29.50 -7.19
N LEU A 109 -0.10 -28.34 -7.28
CA LEU A 109 0.13 -27.19 -6.40
C LEU A 109 -0.61 -27.30 -5.05
N GLY A 110 -1.53 -28.24 -4.91
CA GLY A 110 -2.35 -28.40 -3.70
C GLY A 110 -3.37 -27.28 -3.49
N ILE A 111 -3.80 -26.59 -4.57
CA ILE A 111 -4.77 -25.50 -4.52
C ILE A 111 -5.95 -25.78 -5.45
N SER A 112 -7.12 -25.20 -5.10
CA SER A 112 -8.30 -25.27 -5.98
C SER A 112 -8.06 -24.43 -7.23
N LYS A 113 -8.47 -24.96 -8.41
CA LYS A 113 -8.41 -24.20 -9.66
C LYS A 113 -9.36 -22.99 -9.70
N GLU A 114 -10.33 -22.96 -8.80
CA GLU A 114 -11.30 -21.87 -8.67
C GLU A 114 -10.87 -20.84 -7.61
N GLY A 115 -9.76 -21.09 -6.93
CA GLY A 115 -9.28 -20.25 -5.82
C GLY A 115 -9.86 -20.63 -4.45
N PRO A 116 -9.58 -19.89 -3.40
CA PRO A 116 -8.63 -18.77 -3.42
C PRO A 116 -7.19 -19.24 -3.67
N PHE A 117 -6.41 -18.43 -4.38
CA PHE A 117 -5.02 -18.77 -4.76
C PHE A 117 -4.00 -18.36 -3.71
N LYS A 118 -4.39 -17.47 -2.79
CA LYS A 118 -3.57 -17.04 -1.66
C LYS A 118 -3.77 -17.97 -0.48
N PRO A 119 -2.70 -18.51 0.14
CA PRO A 119 -2.82 -19.33 1.35
C PRO A 119 -3.27 -18.48 2.54
N ASP A 120 -3.87 -19.14 3.56
CA ASP A 120 -4.44 -18.47 4.74
C ASP A 120 -3.42 -17.67 5.55
N ASN A 121 -2.15 -18.09 5.52
CA ASN A 121 -1.07 -17.38 6.19
C ASN A 121 -0.61 -16.10 5.43
N TYR A 122 -1.07 -15.89 4.23
CA TYR A 122 -0.78 -14.67 3.47
C TYR A 122 -1.66 -13.52 3.99
N ARG A 123 -1.04 -12.53 4.57
CA ARG A 123 -1.74 -11.45 5.27
C ARG A 123 -2.05 -10.21 4.42
N TYR A 124 -1.53 -10.18 3.19
CA TYR A 124 -1.67 -9.02 2.30
C TYR A 124 -2.43 -9.38 1.03
#